data_039d085ba8eb3d7c41e49749ceac80ff
#
_entry.id   039d085ba8eb3d7c41e49749ceac80ff
#
_cell.length_a   1.000
_cell.length_b   1.000
_cell.length_c   1.000
_cell.angle_alpha   90.00
_cell.angle_beta   90.00
_cell.angle_gamma   90.00
#
_symmetry.space_group_name_H-M   'P 1'
#
loop_
_entity.id
_entity.type
_entity.pdbx_description
1 polymer ?
#
loop_
_entity_poly.entity_id
_entity_poly.type
_entity_poly.pdbx_seq_one_letter_code
_entity_poly.pdbx_strand_id
1 'polypeptide(L)'
;RCVREVPLDIADVVFAPIATAQFVLNRQVKQAGALLIDMGAGTTDYVLYLDGQLVASGCVPLGGDHISNDITLMTGIPLAQAELLKKTEGDANSFSGKTNEMVRVRGEGHMKDAAIERNVLNEIIRSRLLEIFNLVKSSLPKDTFKGNRCHGVYLCGGASLMRGVGELASHVFGVAISRPTLCLLYTSDAA
;
A
#
# COMPACT_ATOMS: atom_id res chain seq x y z
N ARG A 1 8.16 -6.77 23.78
CA ARG A 1 9.26 -6.64 24.78
C ARG A 1 9.43 -5.18 25.19
N CYS A 2 9.57 -4.25 24.25
CA CYS A 2 9.80 -2.82 24.54
C CYS A 2 8.69 -2.19 25.42
N VAL A 3 7.43 -2.51 25.17
CA VAL A 3 6.31 -1.97 25.95
C VAL A 3 6.35 -2.43 27.41
N ARG A 4 6.88 -3.62 27.70
CA ARG A 4 7.02 -4.13 29.08
C ARG A 4 8.11 -3.43 29.89
N GLU A 5 8.98 -2.65 29.23
CA GLU A 5 10.03 -1.86 29.90
C GLU A 5 9.52 -0.48 30.33
N VAL A 6 8.30 -0.12 29.90
CA VAL A 6 7.59 1.08 30.36
C VAL A 6 6.66 0.68 31.52
N PRO A 7 6.53 1.50 32.60
CA PRO A 7 5.65 1.18 33.72
C PRO A 7 4.16 1.36 33.35
N LEU A 8 3.70 0.54 32.41
CA LEU A 8 2.31 0.50 31.93
C LEU A 8 1.84 -0.95 31.92
N ASP A 9 0.62 -1.17 32.37
CA ASP A 9 -0.03 -2.46 32.26
C ASP A 9 -0.56 -2.67 30.84
N ILE A 10 -0.22 -3.82 30.26
CA ILE A 10 -0.74 -4.22 28.94
C ILE A 10 -2.05 -4.95 29.17
N ALA A 11 -3.16 -4.31 28.81
CA ALA A 11 -4.49 -4.91 28.94
C ALA A 11 -4.76 -5.95 27.84
N ASP A 12 -4.33 -5.68 26.59
CA ASP A 12 -4.54 -6.58 25.46
C ASP A 12 -3.53 -6.32 24.34
N VAL A 13 -3.42 -7.27 23.38
CA VAL A 13 -2.61 -7.18 22.18
C VAL A 13 -3.48 -7.46 20.97
N VAL A 14 -3.63 -6.48 20.10
CA VAL A 14 -4.45 -6.57 18.89
C VAL A 14 -3.57 -6.54 17.64
N PHE A 15 -3.88 -7.38 16.65
CA PHE A 15 -3.23 -7.33 15.34
C PHE A 15 -3.54 -6.01 14.64
N ALA A 16 -2.49 -5.25 14.26
CA ALA A 16 -2.61 -3.88 13.78
C ALA A 16 -3.69 -3.66 12.70
N PRO A 17 -3.78 -4.46 11.61
CA PRO A 17 -4.78 -4.23 10.58
C PRO A 17 -6.22 -4.49 11.06
N ILE A 18 -6.44 -5.29 12.11
CA ILE A 18 -7.76 -5.41 12.75
C ILE A 18 -8.14 -4.10 13.43
N ALA A 19 -7.19 -3.49 14.16
CA ALA A 19 -7.39 -2.18 14.78
C ALA A 19 -7.66 -1.10 13.72
N THR A 20 -6.86 -1.06 12.65
CA THR A 20 -7.06 -0.16 11.49
C THR A 20 -8.47 -0.35 10.90
N ALA A 21 -8.91 -1.61 10.72
CA ALA A 21 -10.23 -1.91 10.17
C ALA A 21 -11.38 -1.48 11.09
N GLN A 22 -11.20 -1.46 12.41
CA GLN A 22 -12.22 -0.94 13.33
C GLN A 22 -12.41 0.56 13.18
N PHE A 23 -11.34 1.26 12.84
CA PHE A 23 -11.36 2.70 12.66
C PHE A 23 -11.83 3.12 11.25
N VAL A 24 -11.40 2.39 10.22
CA VAL A 24 -11.62 2.73 8.81
C VAL A 24 -12.95 2.21 8.27
N LEU A 25 -13.35 1.00 8.69
CA LEU A 25 -14.51 0.30 8.15
C LEU A 25 -15.69 0.36 9.15
N ASN A 26 -16.76 1.04 8.77
CA ASN A 26 -17.99 1.01 9.55
C ASN A 26 -18.70 -0.35 9.46
N ARG A 27 -19.72 -0.55 10.30
CA ARG A 27 -20.46 -1.81 10.36
C ARG A 27 -21.12 -2.19 9.02
N GLN A 28 -21.67 -1.23 8.30
CA GLN A 28 -22.33 -1.49 7.01
C GLN A 28 -21.35 -1.97 5.96
N VAL A 29 -20.17 -1.35 5.89
CA VAL A 29 -19.08 -1.75 4.99
C VAL A 29 -18.59 -3.17 5.28
N LYS A 30 -18.39 -3.51 6.56
CA LYS A 30 -18.03 -4.88 6.98
C LYS A 30 -19.12 -5.89 6.63
N GLN A 31 -20.39 -5.52 6.78
CA GLN A 31 -21.54 -6.36 6.43
C GLN A 31 -21.63 -6.61 4.92
N ALA A 32 -21.35 -5.58 4.10
CA ALA A 32 -21.35 -5.71 2.65
C ALA A 32 -20.16 -6.51 2.08
N GLY A 33 -19.17 -6.79 2.90
CA GLY A 33 -17.92 -7.45 2.50
C GLY A 33 -16.85 -6.45 2.07
N ALA A 34 -15.75 -6.44 2.81
CA ALA A 34 -14.65 -5.49 2.64
C ALA A 34 -13.29 -6.13 2.87
N LEU A 35 -12.38 -5.90 1.96
CA LEU A 35 -10.95 -6.21 2.11
C LEU A 35 -10.21 -4.91 2.44
N LEU A 36 -9.61 -4.82 3.62
CA LEU A 36 -8.65 -3.77 3.96
C LEU A 36 -7.24 -4.25 3.65
N ILE A 37 -6.46 -3.42 2.98
CA ILE A 37 -5.04 -3.64 2.70
C ILE A 37 -4.26 -2.44 3.23
N ASP A 38 -3.42 -2.66 4.22
CA ASP A 38 -2.54 -1.66 4.84
C ASP A 38 -1.12 -1.80 4.28
N MET A 39 -0.76 -0.89 3.40
CA MET A 39 0.49 -0.93 2.65
C MET A 39 1.55 -0.09 3.36
N GLY A 40 2.30 -0.74 4.26
CA GLY A 40 3.40 -0.13 4.99
C GLY A 40 4.71 -0.02 4.20
N ALA A 41 5.79 0.32 4.91
CA ALA A 41 7.13 0.37 4.35
C ALA A 41 7.70 -1.04 4.10
N GLY A 42 7.75 -1.89 5.11
CA GLY A 42 8.32 -3.24 5.03
C GLY A 42 7.32 -4.34 4.77
N THR A 43 6.05 -4.14 5.11
CA THR A 43 5.00 -5.14 5.03
C THR A 43 3.72 -4.59 4.43
N THR A 44 2.90 -5.48 3.93
CA THR A 44 1.52 -5.21 3.53
C THR A 44 0.62 -6.16 4.32
N ASP A 45 -0.16 -5.59 5.22
CA ASP A 45 -1.09 -6.32 6.05
C ASP A 45 -2.50 -6.29 5.46
N TYR A 46 -3.30 -7.33 5.69
CA TYR A 46 -4.67 -7.34 5.19
C TYR A 46 -5.64 -8.00 6.16
N VAL A 47 -6.89 -7.57 6.08
CA VAL A 47 -8.04 -8.20 6.74
C VAL A 47 -9.25 -8.23 5.81
N LEU A 48 -9.94 -9.36 5.79
CA LEU A 48 -11.15 -9.57 5.00
C LEU A 48 -12.35 -9.76 5.93
N TYR A 49 -13.35 -8.94 5.74
CA TYR A 49 -14.68 -9.08 6.35
C TYR A 49 -15.69 -9.51 5.30
N LEU A 50 -16.47 -10.54 5.62
CA LEU A 50 -17.65 -10.97 4.85
C LEU A 50 -18.81 -11.15 5.81
N ASP A 51 -19.98 -10.62 5.46
CA ASP A 51 -21.18 -10.67 6.31
C ASP A 51 -20.94 -10.15 7.73
N GLY A 52 -20.08 -9.13 7.87
CA GLY A 52 -19.66 -8.52 9.14
C GLY A 52 -18.66 -9.34 9.96
N GLN A 53 -18.28 -10.52 9.52
CA GLN A 53 -17.36 -11.43 10.20
C GLN A 53 -15.94 -11.29 9.64
N LEU A 54 -14.94 -11.35 10.51
CA LEU A 54 -13.53 -11.47 10.10
C LEU A 54 -13.30 -12.89 9.56
N VAL A 55 -13.05 -13.00 8.26
CA VAL A 55 -12.89 -14.31 7.57
C VAL A 55 -11.42 -14.65 7.34
N ALA A 56 -10.60 -13.64 7.02
CA ALA A 56 -9.17 -13.84 6.80
C ALA A 56 -8.38 -12.61 7.25
N SER A 57 -7.17 -12.85 7.69
CA SER A 57 -6.18 -11.81 7.97
C SER A 57 -4.79 -12.37 7.73
N GLY A 58 -3.84 -11.50 7.39
CA GLY A 58 -2.45 -11.92 7.18
C GLY A 58 -1.54 -10.75 6.89
N CYS A 59 -0.27 -11.11 6.68
CA CYS A 59 0.80 -10.18 6.40
C CYS A 59 1.63 -10.71 5.22
N VAL A 60 1.86 -9.87 4.24
CA VAL A 60 2.81 -10.11 3.14
C VAL A 60 4.09 -9.35 3.49
N PRO A 61 5.27 -10.01 3.52
CA PRO A 61 6.54 -9.38 3.91
C PRO A 61 7.13 -8.53 2.76
N LEU A 62 6.29 -7.77 2.09
CA LEU A 62 6.62 -6.81 1.02
C LEU A 62 5.86 -5.51 1.26
N GLY A 63 6.52 -4.38 1.01
CA GLY A 63 5.93 -3.05 1.15
C GLY A 63 6.68 -2.01 0.32
N GLY A 64 6.49 -0.74 0.64
CA GLY A 64 7.04 0.40 -0.10
C GLY A 64 8.55 0.43 -0.22
N ASP A 65 9.30 -0.08 0.75
CA ASP A 65 10.77 -0.13 0.73
C ASP A 65 11.29 -1.10 -0.33
N HIS A 66 10.55 -2.18 -0.59
CA HIS A 66 10.91 -3.13 -1.65
C HIS A 66 10.84 -2.46 -3.03
N ILE A 67 9.86 -1.57 -3.25
CA ILE A 67 9.79 -0.78 -4.49
C ILE A 67 11.02 0.13 -4.61
N SER A 68 11.42 0.80 -3.55
CA SER A 68 12.60 1.68 -3.55
C SER A 68 13.89 0.89 -3.78
N ASN A 69 14.01 -0.31 -3.20
CA ASN A 69 15.12 -1.22 -3.44
C ASN A 69 15.17 -1.68 -4.91
N ASP A 70 14.03 -2.03 -5.51
CA ASP A 70 13.97 -2.41 -6.93
C ASP A 70 14.42 -1.27 -7.84
N ILE A 71 13.98 -0.04 -7.56
CA ILE A 71 14.44 1.15 -8.29
C ILE A 71 15.95 1.29 -8.16
N THR A 72 16.50 1.17 -6.95
CA THR A 72 17.97 1.22 -6.73
C THR A 72 18.71 0.14 -7.53
N LEU A 73 18.23 -1.11 -7.48
CA LEU A 73 18.87 -2.23 -8.16
C LEU A 73 18.84 -2.09 -9.68
N MET A 74 17.75 -1.59 -10.23
CA MET A 74 17.55 -1.49 -11.68
C MET A 74 18.20 -0.25 -12.28
N THR A 75 18.37 0.82 -11.50
CA THR A 75 18.83 2.11 -12.01
C THR A 75 20.21 2.54 -11.48
N GLY A 76 20.69 1.87 -10.42
CA GLY A 76 21.97 2.20 -9.78
C GLY A 76 21.98 3.49 -8.94
N ILE A 77 20.81 4.14 -8.73
CA ILE A 77 20.73 5.34 -7.89
C ILE A 77 20.68 4.97 -6.40
N PRO A 78 21.08 5.85 -5.48
CA PRO A 78 20.99 5.63 -4.05
C PRO A 78 19.55 5.45 -3.57
N LEU A 79 19.38 4.66 -2.50
CA LEU A 79 18.06 4.34 -1.92
C LEU A 79 17.24 5.59 -1.55
N ALA A 80 17.90 6.60 -0.97
CA ALA A 80 17.21 7.85 -0.61
C ALA A 80 16.63 8.58 -1.82
N GLN A 81 17.37 8.59 -2.95
CA GLN A 81 16.90 9.16 -4.22
C GLN A 81 15.80 8.29 -4.86
N ALA A 82 15.93 6.96 -4.79
CA ALA A 82 14.91 6.04 -5.26
C ALA A 82 13.58 6.24 -4.50
N GLU A 83 13.65 6.41 -3.18
CA GLU A 83 12.48 6.70 -2.34
C GLU A 83 11.83 8.04 -2.70
N LEU A 84 12.64 9.07 -2.95
CA LEU A 84 12.14 10.37 -3.39
C LEU A 84 11.45 10.26 -4.76
N LEU A 85 12.10 9.62 -5.74
CA LEU A 85 11.53 9.40 -7.08
C LEU A 85 10.22 8.62 -7.04
N LYS A 86 10.18 7.55 -6.27
CA LYS A 86 8.96 6.77 -6.07
C LYS A 86 7.79 7.65 -5.62
N LYS A 87 8.04 8.58 -4.68
CA LYS A 87 7.00 9.46 -4.11
C LYS A 87 6.60 10.60 -5.05
N THR A 88 7.55 11.19 -5.76
CA THR A 88 7.32 12.42 -6.54
C THR A 88 6.94 12.15 -7.98
N GLU A 89 7.58 11.16 -8.62
CA GLU A 89 7.50 10.89 -10.05
C GLU A 89 6.81 9.57 -10.40
N GLY A 90 6.73 8.65 -9.43
CA GLY A 90 6.18 7.32 -9.66
C GLY A 90 4.69 7.30 -9.95
N ASP A 91 4.29 6.46 -10.93
CA ASP A 91 2.89 6.20 -11.28
C ASP A 91 2.70 4.72 -11.61
N ALA A 92 1.83 4.05 -10.83
CA ALA A 92 1.52 2.63 -11.03
C ALA A 92 0.52 2.37 -12.17
N ASN A 93 -0.16 3.39 -12.67
CA ASN A 93 -1.18 3.29 -13.73
C ASN A 93 -0.63 3.59 -15.14
N SER A 94 0.68 3.45 -15.34
CA SER A 94 1.34 3.79 -16.60
C SER A 94 0.90 2.89 -17.77
N PHE A 95 -0.32 3.07 -18.25
CA PHE A 95 -0.75 2.71 -19.60
C PHE A 95 -0.52 3.86 -20.59
N SER A 96 -0.01 4.99 -20.14
CA SER A 96 0.28 6.13 -20.99
C SER A 96 1.41 5.74 -21.95
N GLY A 97 1.09 5.75 -23.24
CA GLY A 97 1.95 5.33 -24.32
C GLY A 97 3.36 5.87 -24.22
N LYS A 98 4.27 5.25 -24.97
CA LYS A 98 5.71 5.51 -25.03
C LYS A 98 6.04 7.00 -24.97
N THR A 99 6.18 7.55 -23.77
CA THR A 99 6.76 8.86 -23.56
C THR A 99 8.24 8.63 -23.31
N ASN A 100 9.09 9.12 -24.18
CA ASN A 100 10.55 9.15 -23.97
C ASN A 100 10.91 10.23 -22.94
N GLU A 101 10.05 10.45 -21.95
CA GLU A 101 10.26 11.44 -20.91
C GLU A 101 11.31 10.93 -19.92
N MET A 102 12.33 11.74 -19.70
CA MET A 102 13.42 11.44 -18.76
C MET A 102 13.19 12.15 -17.45
N VAL A 103 13.20 11.41 -16.36
CA VAL A 103 13.20 11.94 -15.00
C VAL A 103 14.65 12.17 -14.60
N ARG A 104 15.00 13.41 -14.26
CA ARG A 104 16.35 13.78 -13.85
C ARG A 104 16.52 13.57 -12.35
N VAL A 105 17.60 12.90 -11.99
CA VAL A 105 18.03 12.68 -10.61
C VAL A 105 19.32 13.45 -10.41
N ARG A 106 19.30 14.45 -9.54
CA ARG A 106 20.52 15.21 -9.21
C ARG A 106 21.44 14.34 -8.36
N GLY A 107 22.70 14.25 -8.77
CA GLY A 107 23.72 13.61 -7.95
C GLY A 107 24.02 14.43 -6.69
N GLU A 108 24.28 13.75 -5.58
CA GLU A 108 24.72 14.37 -4.35
C GLU A 108 26.22 14.08 -4.09
N GLY A 109 26.96 15.08 -3.65
CA GLY A 109 28.39 14.96 -3.36
C GLY A 109 29.22 14.65 -4.61
N HIS A 110 29.82 13.46 -4.69
CA HIS A 110 30.64 13.00 -5.82
C HIS A 110 29.86 12.21 -6.88
N MET A 111 28.55 12.05 -6.71
CA MET A 111 27.72 11.32 -7.65
C MET A 111 27.33 12.20 -8.82
N LYS A 112 27.37 11.62 -10.03
CA LYS A 112 26.93 12.30 -11.25
C LYS A 112 25.40 12.33 -11.29
N ASP A 113 24.86 13.35 -11.98
CA ASP A 113 23.45 13.38 -12.34
C ASP A 113 23.09 12.13 -13.16
N ALA A 114 21.95 11.55 -12.86
CA ALA A 114 21.39 10.44 -13.58
C ALA A 114 20.08 10.86 -14.27
N ALA A 115 19.71 10.15 -15.33
CA ALA A 115 18.42 10.30 -15.97
C ALA A 115 17.82 8.93 -16.18
N ILE A 116 16.56 8.77 -15.78
CA ILE A 116 15.82 7.50 -15.83
C ILE A 116 14.60 7.73 -16.73
N GLU A 117 14.34 6.82 -17.64
CA GLU A 117 13.08 6.86 -18.41
C GLU A 117 11.90 6.69 -17.47
N ARG A 118 10.92 7.59 -17.55
CA ARG A 118 9.68 7.55 -16.73
C ARG A 118 8.98 6.20 -16.86
N ASN A 119 8.96 5.63 -18.06
CA ASN A 119 8.35 4.33 -18.30
C ASN A 119 9.05 3.20 -17.53
N VAL A 120 10.37 3.22 -17.44
CA VAL A 120 11.15 2.24 -16.69
C VAL A 120 10.85 2.36 -15.19
N LEU A 121 10.84 3.58 -14.65
CA LEU A 121 10.48 3.84 -13.26
C LEU A 121 9.08 3.30 -12.94
N ASN A 122 8.10 3.62 -13.78
CA ASN A 122 6.73 3.22 -13.58
C ASN A 122 6.53 1.70 -13.70
N GLU A 123 7.25 1.04 -14.61
CA GLU A 123 7.19 -0.41 -14.77
C GLU A 123 7.77 -1.15 -13.56
N ILE A 124 8.87 -0.65 -12.99
CA ILE A 124 9.44 -1.20 -11.75
C ILE A 124 8.41 -1.12 -10.62
N ILE A 125 7.82 0.07 -10.41
CA ILE A 125 6.81 0.31 -9.38
C ILE A 125 5.60 -0.62 -9.59
N ARG A 126 5.08 -0.66 -10.81
CA ARG A 126 3.92 -1.46 -11.18
C ARG A 126 4.15 -2.95 -10.95
N SER A 127 5.31 -3.47 -11.36
CA SER A 127 5.64 -4.89 -11.23
C SER A 127 5.63 -5.33 -9.77
N ARG A 128 6.24 -4.55 -8.87
CA ARG A 128 6.25 -4.86 -7.44
C ARG A 128 4.86 -4.74 -6.81
N LEU A 129 4.09 -3.74 -7.17
CA LEU A 129 2.71 -3.60 -6.68
C LEU A 129 1.81 -4.74 -7.13
N LEU A 130 1.95 -5.18 -8.40
CA LEU A 130 1.23 -6.34 -8.91
C LEU A 130 1.57 -7.61 -8.13
N GLU A 131 2.83 -7.82 -7.81
CA GLU A 131 3.26 -8.95 -6.98
C GLU A 131 2.60 -8.88 -5.60
N ILE A 132 2.67 -7.74 -4.90
CA ILE A 132 2.04 -7.55 -3.59
C ILE A 132 0.54 -7.87 -3.66
N PHE A 133 -0.19 -7.28 -4.61
CA PHE A 133 -1.63 -7.50 -4.73
C PHE A 133 -1.99 -8.94 -5.09
N ASN A 134 -1.20 -9.59 -5.95
CA ASN A 134 -1.40 -11.00 -6.29
C ASN A 134 -1.13 -11.93 -5.10
N LEU A 135 -0.11 -11.64 -4.28
CA LEU A 135 0.15 -12.38 -3.04
C LEU A 135 -1.00 -12.23 -2.05
N VAL A 136 -1.49 -11.01 -1.83
CA VAL A 136 -2.70 -10.79 -1.01
C VAL A 136 -3.87 -11.57 -1.58
N LYS A 137 -4.16 -11.43 -2.89
CA LYS A 137 -5.29 -12.10 -3.55
C LYS A 137 -5.22 -13.62 -3.44
N SER A 138 -4.03 -14.21 -3.60
CA SER A 138 -3.81 -15.66 -3.50
C SER A 138 -3.96 -16.21 -2.08
N SER A 139 -3.78 -15.35 -1.07
CA SER A 139 -3.93 -15.69 0.35
C SER A 139 -5.38 -15.64 0.83
N LEU A 140 -6.31 -15.13 0.00
CA LEU A 140 -7.73 -15.05 0.32
C LEU A 140 -8.50 -16.31 -0.11
N PRO A 141 -9.66 -16.60 0.49
CA PRO A 141 -10.54 -17.67 0.02
C PRO A 141 -10.91 -17.49 -1.46
N LYS A 142 -10.89 -18.58 -2.23
CA LYS A 142 -11.07 -18.56 -3.71
C LYS A 142 -12.33 -17.86 -4.21
N ASP A 143 -13.37 -17.81 -3.37
CA ASP A 143 -14.67 -17.23 -3.74
C ASP A 143 -14.89 -15.82 -3.18
N THR A 144 -13.84 -15.17 -2.64
CA THR A 144 -13.92 -13.85 -2.02
C THR A 144 -14.57 -12.81 -2.95
N PHE A 145 -14.20 -12.79 -4.22
CA PHE A 145 -14.69 -11.81 -5.21
C PHE A 145 -15.79 -12.36 -6.14
N LYS A 146 -16.26 -13.59 -5.92
CA LYS A 146 -17.37 -14.17 -6.69
C LYS A 146 -18.71 -13.82 -6.05
N GLY A 147 -19.73 -13.61 -6.89
CA GLY A 147 -21.09 -13.42 -6.43
C GLY A 147 -21.29 -12.19 -5.54
N ASN A 148 -20.50 -11.14 -5.73
CA ASN A 148 -20.57 -9.90 -4.94
C ASN A 148 -20.41 -10.09 -3.41
N ARG A 149 -19.63 -11.08 -2.97
CA ARG A 149 -19.39 -11.30 -1.55
C ARG A 149 -18.48 -10.24 -0.92
N CYS A 150 -17.51 -9.72 -1.68
CA CYS A 150 -16.66 -8.60 -1.28
C CYS A 150 -16.94 -7.43 -2.22
N HIS A 151 -17.54 -6.36 -1.71
CA HIS A 151 -17.99 -5.22 -2.51
C HIS A 151 -16.88 -4.18 -2.73
N GLY A 152 -15.84 -4.18 -1.91
CA GLY A 152 -14.80 -3.18 -2.05
C GLY A 152 -13.48 -3.54 -1.37
N VAL A 153 -12.41 -2.94 -1.91
CA VAL A 153 -11.08 -2.96 -1.33
C VAL A 153 -10.76 -1.58 -0.80
N TYR A 154 -10.25 -1.52 0.42
CA TYR A 154 -9.89 -0.31 1.14
C TYR A 154 -8.38 -0.28 1.31
N LEU A 155 -7.73 0.71 0.68
CA LEU A 155 -6.28 0.86 0.73
C LEU A 155 -5.90 1.91 1.78
N CYS A 156 -4.99 1.58 2.68
CA CYS A 156 -4.38 2.48 3.64
C CYS A 156 -2.85 2.24 3.73
N GLY A 157 -2.19 2.95 4.62
CA GLY A 157 -0.74 2.94 4.73
C GLY A 157 -0.04 3.87 3.73
N GLY A 158 1.23 4.17 4.00
CA GLY A 158 2.01 5.15 3.23
C GLY A 158 2.20 4.79 1.77
N ALA A 159 2.39 3.51 1.44
CA ALA A 159 2.59 3.08 0.06
C ALA A 159 1.30 3.14 -0.78
N SER A 160 0.11 3.19 -0.16
CA SER A 160 -1.16 3.37 -0.85
C SER A 160 -1.33 4.77 -1.46
N LEU A 161 -0.50 5.74 -1.04
CA LEU A 161 -0.58 7.13 -1.50
C LEU A 161 0.07 7.36 -2.86
N MET A 162 0.82 6.39 -3.40
CA MET A 162 1.40 6.51 -4.74
C MET A 162 0.32 6.66 -5.80
N ARG A 163 0.64 7.42 -6.86
CA ARG A 163 -0.25 7.60 -8.00
C ARG A 163 -0.54 6.25 -8.68
N GLY A 164 -1.74 6.08 -9.18
CA GLY A 164 -2.13 4.90 -9.96
C GLY A 164 -2.32 3.61 -9.15
N VAL A 165 -2.03 3.57 -7.85
CA VAL A 165 -2.17 2.36 -7.02
C VAL A 165 -3.63 1.90 -6.93
N GLY A 166 -4.58 2.83 -6.81
CA GLY A 166 -6.01 2.50 -6.75
C GLY A 166 -6.52 1.85 -8.04
N GLU A 167 -6.14 2.41 -9.18
CA GLU A 167 -6.48 1.91 -10.50
C GLU A 167 -5.88 0.52 -10.74
N LEU A 168 -4.62 0.34 -10.36
CA LEU A 168 -3.95 -0.95 -10.44
C LEU A 168 -4.63 -2.00 -9.55
N ALA A 169 -4.97 -1.64 -8.31
CA ALA A 169 -5.71 -2.52 -7.40
C ALA A 169 -7.09 -2.88 -7.97
N SER A 170 -7.82 -1.89 -8.55
CA SER A 170 -9.11 -2.15 -9.19
C SER A 170 -8.99 -3.17 -10.33
N HIS A 171 -7.93 -3.07 -11.13
CA HIS A 171 -7.65 -4.05 -12.17
C HIS A 171 -7.39 -5.46 -11.61
N VAL A 172 -6.63 -5.58 -10.53
CA VAL A 172 -6.28 -6.88 -9.93
C VAL A 172 -7.47 -7.54 -9.23
N PHE A 173 -8.21 -6.77 -8.42
CA PHE A 173 -9.29 -7.32 -7.59
C PHE A 173 -10.65 -7.34 -8.29
N GLY A 174 -10.85 -6.49 -9.30
CA GLY A 174 -12.10 -6.44 -10.08
C GLY A 174 -13.28 -5.83 -9.32
N VAL A 175 -13.02 -5.06 -8.26
CA VAL A 175 -14.03 -4.41 -7.41
C VAL A 175 -13.66 -2.95 -7.17
N ALA A 176 -14.59 -2.19 -6.58
CA ALA A 176 -14.37 -0.78 -6.23
C ALA A 176 -13.24 -0.63 -5.21
N ILE A 177 -12.39 0.35 -5.43
CA ILE A 177 -11.29 0.70 -4.52
C ILE A 177 -11.63 2.01 -3.82
N SER A 178 -11.47 2.01 -2.51
CA SER A 178 -11.60 3.21 -1.67
C SER A 178 -10.29 3.49 -0.94
N ARG A 179 -9.95 4.76 -0.84
CA ARG A 179 -8.90 5.25 0.05
C ARG A 179 -9.59 6.02 1.16
N PRO A 180 -9.81 5.41 2.32
CA PRO A 180 -10.42 6.13 3.42
C PRO A 180 -9.47 7.25 3.84
N THR A 181 -9.95 8.48 3.73
CA THR A 181 -9.28 9.62 4.36
C THR A 181 -9.49 9.45 5.85
N LEU A 182 -8.45 9.09 6.58
CA LEU A 182 -8.44 9.23 8.02
C LEU A 182 -8.63 10.73 8.30
N CYS A 183 -9.85 11.14 8.54
CA CYS A 183 -10.12 12.40 9.21
C CYS A 183 -9.50 12.22 10.61
N LEU A 184 -8.23 12.51 10.74
CA LEU A 184 -7.65 12.84 12.03
C LEU A 184 -8.43 14.08 12.46
N LEU A 185 -9.47 13.87 13.24
CA LEU A 185 -9.99 14.88 14.13
C LEU A 185 -8.85 15.15 15.15
N TYR A 186 -7.82 15.83 14.68
CA TYR A 186 -7.04 16.68 15.53
C TYR A 186 -8.01 17.79 15.93
N THR A 187 -8.78 17.53 16.96
CA THR A 187 -9.33 18.62 17.75
C THR A 187 -8.12 19.32 18.34
N SER A 188 -7.79 20.44 17.74
CA SER A 188 -6.88 21.44 18.29
C SER A 188 -7.51 22.15 19.51
N ASP A 189 -8.26 21.42 20.32
CA ASP A 189 -8.91 21.91 21.53
C ASP A 189 -8.30 21.23 22.76
N ALA A 190 -6.98 21.43 22.90
CA ALA A 190 -6.28 21.28 24.15
C ALA A 190 -5.46 22.55 24.36
N ALA A 191 -6.14 23.63 24.70
CA ALA A 191 -5.56 24.79 25.36
C ALA A 191 -5.98 24.79 26.82
#